data_00c56aa397e7da72bcf104e308719192
#
_entry.id   00c56aa397e7da72bcf104e308719192
#
_cell.length_a   1.000
_cell.length_b   1.000
_cell.length_c   1.000
_cell.angle_alpha   90.00
_cell.angle_beta   90.00
_cell.angle_gamma   90.00
#
_symmetry.space_group_name_H-M   'P 1'
#
loop_
_entity.id
_entity.type
_entity.pdbx_description
1 polymer ?
#
loop_
_entity_poly.entity_id
_entity_poly.type
_entity_poly.pdbx_seq_one_letter_code
_entity_poly.pdbx_strand_id
1 'polypeptide(L)'
;MTYRQIIEYLYASQPAFHMVGATAYKPGLDNTYRLMSHLGNPHEQLRTVHVAGTNGKGSTSHLIAATLQTQGYKVGLFTSPHLVDFRERIRISGEMIAEEKVVQFVVENRTFLDELRPSFFETTMAMAFWYFAEQKVDIAVVEVGLGGRLDSTNIVMPLVSVITNIGIDHTEFLGNTLSQIAVEKAGIIKPNIPCVIGETHLETQDVFLSRAEECGILGDGLETTDCRIWFADQCGFMRIRRMKEAPECQLHGSYQDKNQQTAYVALQVLRNVCDIKLSKEAISKGYAHVCQLTGLRGRWEVVSKEPLTICDTGHNGHGMQYVVEQLKTLFQSHGELYPQARLRIVLGMVADKDIDIVLGLLPTEAIYYFTQPSTLRAMPAEKLCCQWQKRYACSIFNQTTQNNALCRSFSTVKEALSVVQKEATNEDVVFIGGSNYVVGEALSLL
;
A
#
# COMPACT_ATOMS: atom_id res chain seq x y z
N MET A 1 -9.92 -30.11 -3.46
CA MET A 1 -8.80 -29.36 -4.11
C MET A 1 -7.81 -28.98 -3.02
N THR A 2 -6.50 -28.99 -3.35
CA THR A 2 -5.48 -28.46 -2.44
C THR A 2 -5.47 -26.93 -2.49
N TYR A 3 -4.88 -26.27 -1.50
CA TYR A 3 -4.71 -24.80 -1.49
C TYR A 3 -4.05 -24.28 -2.78
N ARG A 4 -2.97 -24.94 -3.23
CA ARG A 4 -2.29 -24.58 -4.47
C ARG A 4 -3.22 -24.64 -5.69
N GLN A 5 -4.01 -25.70 -5.82
CA GLN A 5 -5.00 -25.83 -6.91
C GLN A 5 -6.09 -24.75 -6.84
N ILE A 6 -6.46 -24.30 -5.63
CA ILE A 6 -7.41 -23.19 -5.44
C ILE A 6 -6.79 -21.87 -5.91
N ILE A 7 -5.54 -21.58 -5.56
CA ILE A 7 -4.87 -20.36 -5.99
C ILE A 7 -4.69 -20.36 -7.52
N GLU A 8 -4.30 -21.48 -8.12
CA GLU A 8 -4.23 -21.64 -9.58
C GLU A 8 -5.60 -21.41 -10.24
N TYR A 9 -6.68 -21.95 -9.65
CA TYR A 9 -8.05 -21.73 -10.14
C TYR A 9 -8.45 -20.24 -10.06
N LEU A 10 -8.21 -19.57 -8.94
CA LEU A 10 -8.54 -18.15 -8.79
C LEU A 10 -7.83 -17.29 -9.83
N TYR A 11 -6.55 -17.53 -10.09
CA TYR A 11 -5.82 -16.78 -11.10
C TYR A 11 -6.21 -17.12 -12.54
N ALA A 12 -6.57 -18.36 -12.82
CA ALA A 12 -6.96 -18.78 -14.16
C ALA A 12 -8.38 -18.38 -14.53
N SER A 13 -9.34 -18.43 -13.58
CA SER A 13 -10.76 -18.19 -13.83
C SER A 13 -11.18 -16.72 -13.66
N GLN A 14 -10.40 -15.92 -12.93
CA GLN A 14 -10.77 -14.56 -12.56
C GLN A 14 -9.66 -13.57 -12.94
N PRO A 15 -9.96 -12.59 -13.84
CA PRO A 15 -8.95 -11.60 -14.19
C PRO A 15 -8.46 -10.84 -12.96
N ALA A 16 -7.18 -10.93 -12.68
CA ALA A 16 -6.55 -10.25 -11.56
C ALA A 16 -5.79 -9.01 -12.07
N PHE A 17 -6.13 -7.83 -11.56
CA PHE A 17 -5.50 -6.57 -11.99
C PHE A 17 -3.97 -6.62 -11.89
N HIS A 18 -3.44 -7.23 -10.86
CA HIS A 18 -2.00 -7.40 -10.70
C HIS A 18 -1.38 -8.33 -11.75
N MET A 19 -2.15 -9.19 -12.42
CA MET A 19 -1.65 -10.10 -13.48
C MET A 19 -1.81 -9.50 -14.88
N VAL A 20 -2.98 -8.96 -15.20
CA VAL A 20 -3.35 -8.56 -16.57
C VAL A 20 -3.63 -7.05 -16.71
N GLY A 21 -3.47 -6.27 -15.64
CA GLY A 21 -3.64 -4.81 -15.67
C GLY A 21 -5.09 -4.38 -15.91
N ALA A 22 -5.26 -3.34 -16.72
CA ALA A 22 -6.52 -2.65 -17.01
C ALA A 22 -7.67 -3.56 -17.44
N THR A 23 -7.38 -4.64 -18.18
CA THR A 23 -8.39 -5.57 -18.69
C THR A 23 -9.12 -6.36 -17.60
N ALA A 24 -8.59 -6.40 -16.38
CA ALA A 24 -9.24 -7.02 -15.23
C ALA A 24 -10.30 -6.12 -14.56
N TYR A 25 -10.28 -4.82 -14.83
CA TYR A 25 -11.19 -3.88 -14.18
C TYR A 25 -12.62 -4.02 -14.73
N LYS A 26 -13.56 -4.29 -13.84
CA LYS A 26 -14.99 -4.35 -14.13
C LYS A 26 -15.67 -3.20 -13.38
N PRO A 27 -16.07 -2.13 -14.07
CA PRO A 27 -16.75 -1.02 -13.41
C PRO A 27 -18.14 -1.44 -12.92
N GLY A 28 -18.53 -0.95 -11.73
CA GLY A 28 -19.82 -1.22 -11.13
C GLY A 28 -19.77 -2.18 -9.95
N LEU A 29 -20.85 -2.17 -9.16
CA LEU A 29 -20.96 -2.95 -7.92
C LEU A 29 -21.97 -4.12 -8.03
N ASP A 30 -22.56 -4.34 -9.20
CA ASP A 30 -23.62 -5.35 -9.38
C ASP A 30 -23.14 -6.76 -9.01
N ASN A 31 -21.97 -7.16 -9.50
CA ASN A 31 -21.39 -8.45 -9.13
C ASN A 31 -21.09 -8.53 -7.63
N THR A 32 -20.60 -7.43 -7.06
CA THR A 32 -20.31 -7.33 -5.64
C THR A 32 -21.56 -7.54 -4.80
N TYR A 33 -22.66 -6.85 -5.11
CA TYR A 33 -23.94 -7.04 -4.39
C TYR A 33 -24.51 -8.44 -4.57
N ARG A 34 -24.45 -9.02 -5.77
CA ARG A 34 -24.89 -10.40 -6.01
C ARG A 34 -24.08 -11.41 -5.20
N LEU A 35 -22.76 -11.21 -5.15
CA LEU A 35 -21.85 -12.06 -4.36
C LEU A 35 -22.12 -11.93 -2.86
N MET A 36 -22.33 -10.71 -2.36
CA MET A 36 -22.70 -10.49 -0.96
C MET A 36 -24.05 -11.10 -0.61
N SER A 37 -25.05 -10.93 -1.47
CA SER A 37 -26.37 -11.54 -1.27
C SER A 37 -26.30 -13.07 -1.20
N HIS A 38 -25.52 -13.69 -2.09
CA HIS A 38 -25.27 -15.13 -2.06
C HIS A 38 -24.64 -15.61 -0.74
N LEU A 39 -23.76 -14.81 -0.15
CA LEU A 39 -23.07 -15.10 1.11
C LEU A 39 -23.88 -14.70 2.37
N GLY A 40 -25.11 -14.19 2.21
CA GLY A 40 -25.95 -13.74 3.32
C GLY A 40 -25.57 -12.37 3.88
N ASN A 41 -25.05 -11.48 3.04
CA ASN A 41 -24.66 -10.08 3.33
C ASN A 41 -23.71 -9.92 4.53
N PRO A 42 -22.57 -10.65 4.58
CA PRO A 42 -21.66 -10.59 5.73
C PRO A 42 -21.16 -9.19 6.06
N HIS A 43 -21.06 -8.30 5.05
CA HIS A 43 -20.59 -6.91 5.21
C HIS A 43 -21.50 -6.07 6.11
N GLU A 44 -22.80 -6.37 6.21
CA GLU A 44 -23.75 -5.65 7.07
C GLU A 44 -23.52 -5.94 8.57
N GLN A 45 -22.85 -7.04 8.88
CA GLN A 45 -22.55 -7.45 10.26
C GLN A 45 -21.22 -6.85 10.77
N LEU A 46 -20.43 -6.21 9.90
CA LEU A 46 -19.09 -5.74 10.21
C LEU A 46 -19.08 -4.25 10.59
N ARG A 47 -18.46 -3.95 11.72
CA ARG A 47 -18.04 -2.57 12.02
C ARG A 47 -16.72 -2.32 11.29
N THR A 48 -16.67 -1.32 10.41
CA THR A 48 -15.50 -1.17 9.52
C THR A 48 -14.83 0.20 9.66
N VAL A 49 -13.53 0.24 9.36
CA VAL A 49 -12.77 1.45 9.02
C VAL A 49 -12.40 1.31 7.55
N HIS A 50 -12.78 2.28 6.73
CA HIS A 50 -12.60 2.20 5.27
C HIS A 50 -11.51 3.16 4.81
N VAL A 51 -10.46 2.65 4.17
CA VAL A 51 -9.23 3.40 3.87
C VAL A 51 -8.96 3.46 2.37
N ALA A 52 -9.07 4.66 1.77
CA ALA A 52 -8.71 4.97 0.40
C ALA A 52 -7.46 5.86 0.33
N GLY A 53 -7.00 6.14 -0.87
CA GLY A 53 -5.86 7.04 -1.15
C GLY A 53 -5.05 6.56 -2.35
N THR A 54 -4.10 7.37 -2.81
CA THR A 54 -3.16 6.94 -3.84
C THR A 54 -2.05 6.11 -3.20
N ASN A 55 -1.30 6.68 -2.29
CA ASN A 55 -0.24 6.03 -1.53
C ASN A 55 -0.59 5.96 -0.04
N GLY A 56 0.07 5.11 0.73
CA GLY A 56 -0.06 5.06 2.19
C GLY A 56 -1.25 4.28 2.73
N LYS A 57 -2.20 3.83 1.89
CA LYS A 57 -3.39 3.07 2.33
C LYS A 57 -3.02 1.89 3.24
N GLY A 58 -2.16 1.00 2.77
CA GLY A 58 -1.74 -0.18 3.52
C GLY A 58 -1.06 0.20 4.85
N SER A 59 -0.11 1.14 4.85
CA SER A 59 0.56 1.59 6.09
C SER A 59 -0.43 2.15 7.10
N THR A 60 -1.36 3.01 6.66
CA THR A 60 -2.40 3.59 7.50
C THR A 60 -3.34 2.51 8.05
N SER A 61 -3.77 1.56 7.19
CA SER A 61 -4.62 0.44 7.61
C SER A 61 -3.94 -0.45 8.66
N HIS A 62 -2.65 -0.77 8.47
CA HIS A 62 -1.89 -1.56 9.43
C HIS A 62 -1.67 -0.83 10.76
N LEU A 63 -1.40 0.48 10.76
CA LEU A 63 -1.28 1.28 11.98
C LEU A 63 -2.59 1.32 12.80
N ILE A 64 -3.71 1.50 12.12
CA ILE A 64 -5.04 1.47 12.75
C ILE A 64 -5.31 0.05 13.31
N ALA A 65 -5.09 -0.99 12.50
CA ALA A 65 -5.31 -2.38 12.91
C ALA A 65 -4.44 -2.77 14.11
N ALA A 66 -3.13 -2.45 14.08
CA ALA A 66 -2.20 -2.74 15.18
C ALA A 66 -2.64 -2.07 16.49
N THR A 67 -3.09 -0.83 16.42
CA THR A 67 -3.59 -0.10 17.60
C THR A 67 -4.85 -0.73 18.17
N LEU A 68 -5.81 -1.09 17.32
CA LEU A 68 -7.03 -1.78 17.75
C LEU A 68 -6.73 -3.14 18.36
N GLN A 69 -5.78 -3.90 17.81
CA GLN A 69 -5.30 -5.18 18.36
C GLN A 69 -4.68 -5.01 19.75
N THR A 70 -3.81 -4.02 19.93
CA THR A 70 -3.17 -3.76 21.23
C THR A 70 -4.16 -3.28 22.29
N GLN A 71 -5.28 -2.69 21.88
CA GLN A 71 -6.39 -2.40 22.79
C GLN A 71 -7.18 -3.64 23.21
N GLY A 72 -7.02 -4.77 22.52
CA GLY A 72 -7.68 -6.04 22.82
C GLY A 72 -8.85 -6.38 21.91
N TYR A 73 -9.09 -5.62 20.83
CA TYR A 73 -10.11 -5.99 19.83
C TYR A 73 -9.62 -7.14 18.94
N LYS A 74 -10.53 -8.02 18.54
CA LYS A 74 -10.33 -8.98 17.45
C LYS A 74 -10.48 -8.24 16.11
N VAL A 75 -9.39 -7.97 15.43
CA VAL A 75 -9.37 -7.07 14.29
C VAL A 75 -9.23 -7.83 12.98
N GLY A 76 -10.20 -7.67 12.06
CA GLY A 76 -10.05 -8.04 10.68
C GLY A 76 -9.22 -6.98 9.93
N LEU A 77 -8.33 -7.41 9.03
CA LEU A 77 -7.56 -6.51 8.17
C LEU A 77 -7.59 -7.05 6.74
N PHE A 78 -8.16 -6.25 5.84
CA PHE A 78 -8.16 -6.51 4.40
C PHE A 78 -7.27 -5.49 3.68
N THR A 79 -6.23 -5.97 3.00
CA THR A 79 -5.25 -5.13 2.29
C THR A 79 -4.90 -5.69 0.92
N SER A 80 -4.37 -4.84 0.03
CA SER A 80 -3.94 -5.23 -1.33
C SER A 80 -2.87 -4.31 -1.90
N PRO A 81 -2.02 -4.85 -2.80
CA PRO A 81 -1.82 -6.25 -3.11
C PRO A 81 -1.01 -6.98 -2.02
N HIS A 82 -0.94 -8.30 -2.07
CA HIS A 82 0.03 -9.09 -1.30
C HIS A 82 1.43 -9.00 -1.90
N LEU A 83 2.45 -9.35 -1.14
CA LEU A 83 3.85 -9.39 -1.61
C LEU A 83 4.29 -10.81 -1.96
N VAL A 84 4.10 -11.77 -1.06
CA VAL A 84 4.57 -13.14 -1.19
C VAL A 84 3.41 -14.14 -1.22
N ASP A 85 2.52 -14.08 -0.22
CA ASP A 85 1.44 -15.04 -0.03
C ASP A 85 0.08 -14.37 -0.23
N PHE A 86 -0.79 -15.00 -1.02
CA PHE A 86 -2.18 -14.55 -1.22
C PHE A 86 -2.89 -14.21 0.10
N ARG A 87 -2.67 -15.00 1.15
CA ARG A 87 -3.31 -14.88 2.46
C ARG A 87 -2.95 -13.61 3.21
N GLU A 88 -1.89 -12.89 2.81
CA GLU A 88 -1.54 -11.58 3.36
C GLU A 88 -2.67 -10.57 3.24
N ARG A 89 -3.54 -10.75 2.23
CA ARG A 89 -4.70 -9.88 1.98
C ARG A 89 -5.77 -9.95 3.05
N ILE A 90 -5.83 -11.04 3.82
CA ILE A 90 -6.91 -11.34 4.76
C ILE A 90 -6.27 -11.80 6.07
N ARG A 91 -6.31 -10.93 7.07
CA ARG A 91 -5.73 -11.21 8.39
C ARG A 91 -6.75 -10.99 9.49
N ILE A 92 -6.63 -11.75 10.57
CA ILE A 92 -7.35 -11.51 11.82
C ILE A 92 -6.31 -11.43 12.93
N SER A 93 -6.24 -10.27 13.59
CA SER A 93 -5.29 -10.00 14.69
C SER A 93 -3.85 -10.40 14.34
N GLY A 94 -3.41 -10.04 13.12
CA GLY A 94 -2.07 -10.29 12.56
C GLY A 94 -1.92 -11.63 11.84
N GLU A 95 -2.73 -12.63 12.17
CA GLU A 95 -2.65 -13.97 11.57
C GLU A 95 -3.34 -14.00 10.20
N MET A 96 -2.68 -14.55 9.21
CA MET A 96 -3.24 -14.76 7.87
C MET A 96 -4.38 -15.77 7.92
N ILE A 97 -5.38 -15.62 7.05
CA ILE A 97 -6.42 -16.63 6.84
C ILE A 97 -5.79 -18.01 6.62
N ALA A 98 -6.31 -19.04 7.28
CA ALA A 98 -5.82 -20.42 7.11
C ALA A 98 -6.07 -20.92 5.69
N GLU A 99 -5.16 -21.76 5.16
CA GLU A 99 -5.31 -22.35 3.82
C GLU A 99 -6.63 -23.13 3.67
N GLU A 100 -7.02 -23.83 4.72
CA GLU A 100 -8.26 -24.61 4.77
C GLU A 100 -9.50 -23.70 4.61
N LYS A 101 -9.45 -22.48 5.15
CA LYS A 101 -10.55 -21.50 5.02
C LYS A 101 -10.64 -20.93 3.59
N VAL A 102 -9.50 -20.71 2.94
CA VAL A 102 -9.46 -20.32 1.53
C VAL A 102 -10.04 -21.45 0.65
N VAL A 103 -9.64 -22.68 0.91
CA VAL A 103 -10.15 -23.86 0.20
C VAL A 103 -11.65 -24.01 0.45
N GLN A 104 -12.08 -23.93 1.71
CA GLN A 104 -13.49 -24.01 2.10
C GLN A 104 -14.33 -22.99 1.33
N PHE A 105 -13.98 -21.72 1.38
CA PHE A 105 -14.73 -20.66 0.70
C PHE A 105 -14.89 -20.93 -0.79
N VAL A 106 -13.81 -21.28 -1.48
CA VAL A 106 -13.87 -21.49 -2.95
C VAL A 106 -14.65 -22.75 -3.29
N VAL A 107 -14.47 -23.85 -2.57
CA VAL A 107 -15.17 -25.11 -2.84
C VAL A 107 -16.67 -24.96 -2.62
N GLU A 108 -17.10 -24.35 -1.51
CA GLU A 108 -18.51 -24.14 -1.18
C GLU A 108 -19.23 -23.20 -2.15
N ASN A 109 -18.51 -22.20 -2.71
CA ASN A 109 -19.11 -21.19 -3.58
C ASN A 109 -18.78 -21.39 -5.07
N ARG A 110 -18.08 -22.45 -5.44
CA ARG A 110 -17.50 -22.63 -6.79
C ARG A 110 -18.51 -22.48 -7.91
N THR A 111 -19.65 -23.16 -7.83
CA THR A 111 -20.70 -23.09 -8.87
C THR A 111 -21.15 -21.66 -9.10
N PHE A 112 -21.40 -20.91 -8.02
CA PHE A 112 -21.80 -19.52 -8.11
C PHE A 112 -20.69 -18.61 -8.66
N LEU A 113 -19.44 -18.85 -8.28
CA LEU A 113 -18.29 -18.10 -8.81
C LEU A 113 -18.08 -18.36 -10.30
N ASP A 114 -18.26 -19.60 -10.77
CA ASP A 114 -18.15 -19.97 -12.18
C ASP A 114 -19.27 -19.34 -13.04
N GLU A 115 -20.49 -19.21 -12.50
CA GLU A 115 -21.63 -18.55 -13.14
C GLU A 115 -21.49 -17.02 -13.16
N LEU A 116 -21.18 -16.40 -12.01
CA LEU A 116 -21.10 -14.95 -11.85
C LEU A 116 -19.83 -14.37 -12.53
N ARG A 117 -18.75 -15.13 -12.54
CA ARG A 117 -17.42 -14.73 -13.04
C ARG A 117 -16.96 -13.38 -12.45
N PRO A 118 -16.92 -13.23 -11.12
CA PRO A 118 -16.43 -12.01 -10.51
C PRO A 118 -14.96 -11.79 -10.85
N SER A 119 -14.46 -10.57 -10.64
CA SER A 119 -13.02 -10.31 -10.67
C SER A 119 -12.33 -10.98 -9.47
N PHE A 120 -11.02 -11.18 -9.58
CA PHE A 120 -10.20 -11.68 -8.49
C PHE A 120 -10.34 -10.82 -7.22
N PHE A 121 -10.43 -9.48 -7.39
CA PHE A 121 -10.58 -8.57 -6.26
C PHE A 121 -11.95 -8.73 -5.58
N GLU A 122 -13.05 -8.81 -6.36
CA GLU A 122 -14.39 -9.04 -5.82
C GLU A 122 -14.45 -10.35 -5.02
N THR A 123 -13.89 -11.43 -5.55
CA THR A 123 -13.85 -12.72 -4.85
C THR A 123 -13.01 -12.66 -3.57
N THR A 124 -11.85 -12.03 -3.62
CA THR A 124 -10.95 -11.93 -2.46
C THR A 124 -11.57 -11.07 -1.35
N MET A 125 -12.21 -9.96 -1.73
CA MET A 125 -12.95 -9.10 -0.80
C MET A 125 -14.12 -9.84 -0.17
N ALA A 126 -14.89 -10.58 -0.97
CA ALA A 126 -16.02 -11.37 -0.47
C ALA A 126 -15.56 -12.46 0.50
N MET A 127 -14.45 -13.15 0.20
CA MET A 127 -13.82 -14.11 1.10
C MET A 127 -13.41 -13.45 2.43
N ALA A 128 -12.85 -12.24 2.38
CA ALA A 128 -12.48 -11.50 3.58
C ALA A 128 -13.70 -11.19 4.46
N PHE A 129 -14.77 -10.66 3.87
CA PHE A 129 -15.97 -10.30 4.63
C PHE A 129 -16.69 -11.52 5.19
N TRP A 130 -16.79 -12.61 4.39
CA TRP A 130 -17.29 -13.89 4.87
C TRP A 130 -16.47 -14.40 6.07
N TYR A 131 -15.14 -14.39 5.97
CA TYR A 131 -14.25 -14.86 7.02
C TYR A 131 -14.32 -13.99 8.28
N PHE A 132 -14.37 -12.68 8.13
CA PHE A 132 -14.49 -11.75 9.26
C PHE A 132 -15.82 -11.91 10.01
N ALA A 133 -16.93 -12.10 9.29
CA ALA A 133 -18.23 -12.35 9.88
C ALA A 133 -18.30 -13.71 10.57
N GLU A 134 -17.80 -14.79 9.93
CA GLU A 134 -17.70 -16.13 10.54
C GLU A 134 -16.90 -16.09 11.84
N GLN A 135 -15.78 -15.38 11.82
CA GLN A 135 -14.86 -15.26 12.94
C GLN A 135 -15.30 -14.22 13.99
N LYS A 136 -16.39 -13.50 13.74
CA LYS A 136 -16.96 -12.48 14.63
C LYS A 136 -15.92 -11.46 15.06
N VAL A 137 -15.24 -10.82 14.08
CA VAL A 137 -14.30 -9.75 14.39
C VAL A 137 -15.03 -8.54 14.99
N ASP A 138 -14.40 -7.85 15.94
CA ASP A 138 -15.00 -6.67 16.57
C ASP A 138 -15.00 -5.48 15.64
N ILE A 139 -13.92 -5.31 14.87
CA ILE A 139 -13.74 -4.22 13.89
C ILE A 139 -12.91 -4.77 12.73
N ALA A 140 -13.29 -4.41 11.51
CA ALA A 140 -12.51 -4.69 10.30
C ALA A 140 -11.94 -3.41 9.70
N VAL A 141 -10.63 -3.38 9.45
CA VAL A 141 -9.97 -2.32 8.68
C VAL A 141 -9.88 -2.77 7.23
N VAL A 142 -10.50 -2.02 6.33
CA VAL A 142 -10.70 -2.39 4.92
C VAL A 142 -10.02 -1.38 4.01
N GLU A 143 -9.00 -1.83 3.29
CA GLU A 143 -8.30 -1.05 2.28
C GLU A 143 -9.03 -1.12 0.95
N VAL A 144 -9.26 0.04 0.32
CA VAL A 144 -9.77 0.18 -1.06
C VAL A 144 -8.74 -0.35 -2.06
N GLY A 145 -9.18 -1.14 -3.02
CA GLY A 145 -8.31 -1.66 -4.08
C GLY A 145 -7.93 -0.59 -5.10
N LEU A 146 -8.93 0.05 -5.71
CA LEU A 146 -8.73 1.05 -6.76
C LEU A 146 -9.80 2.15 -6.70
N GLY A 147 -9.37 3.41 -6.74
CA GLY A 147 -10.29 4.54 -6.71
C GLY A 147 -10.99 4.68 -5.37
N GLY A 148 -12.27 4.40 -5.31
CA GLY A 148 -13.12 4.43 -4.11
C GLY A 148 -14.59 4.26 -4.49
N ARG A 149 -15.16 5.15 -5.29
CA ARG A 149 -16.61 5.20 -5.61
C ARG A 149 -17.16 3.88 -6.17
N LEU A 150 -16.44 3.26 -7.08
CA LEU A 150 -16.81 1.99 -7.73
C LEU A 150 -15.95 0.80 -7.26
N ASP A 151 -15.20 0.98 -6.17
CA ASP A 151 -14.45 -0.13 -5.59
C ASP A 151 -15.39 -1.12 -4.89
N SER A 152 -15.12 -2.42 -5.05
CA SER A 152 -15.95 -3.47 -4.46
C SER A 152 -16.09 -3.37 -2.94
N THR A 153 -15.09 -2.77 -2.26
CA THR A 153 -15.17 -2.54 -0.81
C THR A 153 -16.16 -1.45 -0.42
N ASN A 154 -16.61 -0.60 -1.38
CA ASN A 154 -17.45 0.56 -1.10
C ASN A 154 -18.92 0.23 -0.81
N ILE A 155 -19.24 -1.02 -0.56
CA ILE A 155 -20.55 -1.48 -0.07
C ILE A 155 -20.69 -1.36 1.46
N VAL A 156 -19.60 -1.09 2.17
CA VAL A 156 -19.63 -0.98 3.64
C VAL A 156 -20.16 0.38 4.12
N MET A 157 -20.73 0.39 5.32
CA MET A 157 -21.06 1.59 6.10
C MET A 157 -20.06 1.69 7.27
N PRO A 158 -18.94 2.44 7.10
CA PRO A 158 -17.86 2.39 8.07
C PRO A 158 -18.13 3.28 9.31
N LEU A 159 -17.38 3.06 10.38
CA LEU A 159 -17.31 3.96 11.54
C LEU A 159 -16.61 5.29 11.15
N VAL A 160 -15.61 5.19 10.29
CA VAL A 160 -14.86 6.33 9.76
C VAL A 160 -14.34 6.01 8.37
N SER A 161 -14.44 6.96 7.43
CA SER A 161 -13.79 6.92 6.12
C SER A 161 -12.46 7.67 6.19
N VAL A 162 -11.40 7.07 5.64
CA VAL A 162 -10.05 7.65 5.66
C VAL A 162 -9.51 7.74 4.23
N ILE A 163 -9.06 8.93 3.80
CA ILE A 163 -8.41 9.13 2.51
C ILE A 163 -6.99 9.64 2.77
N THR A 164 -5.98 8.82 2.48
CA THR A 164 -4.59 9.11 2.89
C THR A 164 -3.99 10.29 2.14
N ASN A 165 -4.01 10.21 0.81
CA ASN A 165 -3.56 11.30 -0.07
C ASN A 165 -4.11 11.14 -1.48
N ILE A 166 -3.89 12.18 -2.29
CA ILE A 166 -4.17 12.18 -3.72
C ILE A 166 -2.86 12.39 -4.49
N GLY A 167 -2.61 11.55 -5.46
CA GLY A 167 -1.49 11.65 -6.39
C GLY A 167 -1.87 11.07 -7.75
N ILE A 168 -1.14 11.43 -8.78
CA ILE A 168 -1.36 10.92 -10.14
C ILE A 168 -0.96 9.45 -10.18
N ASP A 169 -1.93 8.58 -10.34
CA ASP A 169 -1.78 7.13 -10.55
C ASP A 169 -3.06 6.57 -11.17
N HIS A 170 -2.98 5.45 -11.89
CA HIS A 170 -4.11 4.78 -12.53
C HIS A 170 -4.97 5.73 -13.39
N THR A 171 -4.32 6.61 -14.15
CA THR A 171 -4.97 7.69 -14.91
C THR A 171 -5.97 7.19 -15.94
N GLU A 172 -5.80 5.97 -16.45
CA GLU A 172 -6.73 5.31 -17.36
C GLU A 172 -8.14 5.13 -16.76
N PHE A 173 -8.26 5.03 -15.42
CA PHE A 173 -9.54 4.78 -14.73
C PHE A 173 -10.00 5.96 -13.88
N LEU A 174 -9.07 6.69 -13.29
CA LEU A 174 -9.38 7.68 -12.26
C LEU A 174 -9.32 9.12 -12.79
N GLY A 175 -8.89 9.29 -14.05
CA GLY A 175 -8.68 10.60 -14.67
C GLY A 175 -7.25 11.12 -14.53
N ASN A 176 -6.99 12.26 -15.21
CA ASN A 176 -5.65 12.78 -15.43
C ASN A 176 -5.32 13.99 -14.53
N THR A 177 -6.22 14.38 -13.64
CA THR A 177 -6.03 15.51 -12.71
C THR A 177 -6.23 15.05 -11.26
N LEU A 178 -5.60 15.76 -10.32
CA LEU A 178 -5.76 15.48 -8.90
C LEU A 178 -7.24 15.60 -8.47
N SER A 179 -7.98 16.57 -9.00
CA SER A 179 -9.41 16.74 -8.71
C SER A 179 -10.25 15.54 -9.19
N GLN A 180 -10.00 15.01 -10.39
CA GLN A 180 -10.72 13.82 -10.89
C GLN A 180 -10.45 12.59 -10.00
N ILE A 181 -9.19 12.37 -9.64
CA ILE A 181 -8.80 11.27 -8.75
C ILE A 181 -9.42 11.45 -7.35
N ALA A 182 -9.50 12.71 -6.87
CA ALA A 182 -10.14 13.03 -5.60
C ALA A 182 -11.64 12.71 -5.61
N VAL A 183 -12.36 13.01 -6.70
CA VAL A 183 -13.79 12.66 -6.85
C VAL A 183 -14.01 11.16 -6.72
N GLU A 184 -13.20 10.34 -7.37
CA GLU A 184 -13.31 8.87 -7.28
C GLU A 184 -13.05 8.38 -5.84
N LYS A 185 -12.04 8.94 -5.15
CA LYS A 185 -11.72 8.54 -3.77
C LYS A 185 -12.73 9.08 -2.76
N ALA A 186 -13.25 10.29 -2.97
CA ALA A 186 -14.32 10.88 -2.16
C ALA A 186 -15.62 10.05 -2.16
N GLY A 187 -15.79 9.15 -3.12
CA GLY A 187 -16.90 8.21 -3.17
C GLY A 187 -17.01 7.26 -1.97
N ILE A 188 -15.97 7.13 -1.13
CA ILE A 188 -16.05 6.39 0.14
C ILE A 188 -16.62 7.20 1.29
N ILE A 189 -16.79 8.51 1.14
CA ILE A 189 -17.43 9.38 2.15
C ILE A 189 -18.92 9.05 2.14
N LYS A 190 -19.45 8.63 3.30
CA LYS A 190 -20.82 8.14 3.47
C LYS A 190 -21.67 9.11 4.27
N PRO A 191 -23.00 9.11 4.07
CA PRO A 191 -23.90 9.96 4.84
C PRO A 191 -23.75 9.81 6.36
N ASN A 192 -23.58 10.93 7.05
CA ASN A 192 -23.44 11.00 8.51
C ASN A 192 -22.26 10.18 9.10
N ILE A 193 -21.27 9.83 8.30
CA ILE A 193 -20.07 9.11 8.74
C ILE A 193 -18.87 10.07 8.75
N PRO A 194 -18.11 10.16 9.86
CA PRO A 194 -16.93 10.99 9.92
C PRO A 194 -15.88 10.62 8.86
N CYS A 195 -15.17 11.64 8.36
CA CYS A 195 -14.16 11.46 7.34
C CYS A 195 -12.82 12.09 7.74
N VAL A 196 -11.71 11.40 7.49
CA VAL A 196 -10.35 11.89 7.69
C VAL A 196 -9.63 11.97 6.36
N ILE A 197 -9.15 13.17 6.01
CA ILE A 197 -8.29 13.44 4.84
C ILE A 197 -6.86 13.60 5.35
N GLY A 198 -5.93 12.80 4.85
CA GLY A 198 -4.55 12.77 5.34
C GLY A 198 -3.74 13.99 4.95
N GLU A 199 -3.87 14.45 3.71
CA GLU A 199 -3.12 15.57 3.17
C GLU A 199 -4.04 16.60 2.52
N THR A 200 -3.87 17.87 2.91
CA THR A 200 -4.56 19.00 2.30
C THR A 200 -3.86 19.41 1.00
N HIS A 201 -4.61 19.59 -0.06
CA HIS A 201 -4.10 20.10 -1.33
C HIS A 201 -5.12 21.03 -1.99
N LEU A 202 -4.67 22.18 -2.50
CA LEU A 202 -5.54 23.23 -3.06
C LEU A 202 -6.48 22.72 -4.16
N GLU A 203 -6.01 21.78 -5.00
CA GLU A 203 -6.81 21.22 -6.10
C GLU A 203 -7.84 20.16 -5.65
N THR A 204 -7.74 19.62 -4.43
CA THR A 204 -8.59 18.52 -3.97
C THR A 204 -9.43 18.84 -2.75
N GLN A 205 -9.10 19.89 -2.00
CA GLN A 205 -9.78 20.24 -0.77
C GLN A 205 -11.27 20.51 -1.00
N ASP A 206 -11.61 21.31 -2.02
CA ASP A 206 -12.99 21.66 -2.34
C ASP A 206 -13.82 20.44 -2.75
N VAL A 207 -13.21 19.46 -3.41
CA VAL A 207 -13.87 18.19 -3.77
C VAL A 207 -14.30 17.43 -2.51
N PHE A 208 -13.43 17.35 -1.51
CA PHE A 208 -13.75 16.66 -0.26
C PHE A 208 -14.79 17.43 0.58
N LEU A 209 -14.68 18.76 0.65
CA LEU A 209 -15.65 19.60 1.36
C LEU A 209 -17.04 19.50 0.72
N SER A 210 -17.14 19.65 -0.61
CA SER A 210 -18.42 19.50 -1.33
C SER A 210 -19.03 18.11 -1.12
N ARG A 211 -18.20 17.04 -1.20
CA ARG A 211 -18.70 15.69 -0.96
C ARG A 211 -19.15 15.47 0.49
N ALA A 212 -18.43 16.04 1.45
CA ALA A 212 -18.84 15.99 2.86
C ALA A 212 -20.20 16.70 3.09
N GLU A 213 -20.39 17.87 2.49
CA GLU A 213 -21.65 18.60 2.54
C GLU A 213 -22.82 17.80 1.94
N GLU A 214 -22.64 17.19 0.76
CA GLU A 214 -23.61 16.28 0.14
C GLU A 214 -24.00 15.11 1.07
N CYS A 215 -23.07 14.63 1.88
CA CYS A 215 -23.26 13.57 2.84
C CYS A 215 -23.80 14.04 4.21
N GLY A 216 -24.18 15.30 4.35
CA GLY A 216 -24.66 15.87 5.61
C GLY A 216 -23.58 16.00 6.68
N ILE A 217 -22.31 16.00 6.28
CA ILE A 217 -21.16 16.16 7.16
C ILE A 217 -20.85 17.67 7.23
N LEU A 218 -21.08 18.30 8.38
CA LEU A 218 -20.95 19.75 8.54
C LEU A 218 -19.61 20.14 9.17
N GLY A 219 -18.95 21.17 8.61
CA GLY A 219 -17.82 21.91 9.22
C GLY A 219 -16.48 21.19 9.23
N ASP A 220 -15.44 21.91 9.57
CA ASP A 220 -14.03 21.53 9.56
C ASP A 220 -13.51 20.89 10.88
N GLY A 221 -14.39 20.41 11.71
CA GLY A 221 -14.09 19.54 12.85
C GLY A 221 -13.27 20.10 14.01
N LEU A 222 -12.90 21.39 13.98
CA LEU A 222 -12.00 21.95 15.01
C LEU A 222 -12.71 22.33 16.32
N GLU A 223 -14.03 22.52 16.32
CA GLU A 223 -14.72 23.10 17.49
C GLU A 223 -15.95 22.33 18.00
N THR A 224 -16.41 21.24 17.38
CA THR A 224 -17.61 20.51 17.84
C THR A 224 -17.46 18.99 17.79
N THR A 225 -18.22 18.28 18.63
CA THR A 225 -18.18 16.81 18.80
C THR A 225 -18.98 16.01 17.76
N ASP A 226 -19.68 16.68 16.84
CA ASP A 226 -20.56 16.05 15.87
C ASP A 226 -19.83 15.62 14.59
N CYS A 227 -20.41 14.73 13.79
CA CYS A 227 -19.85 14.16 12.58
C CYS A 227 -19.22 15.21 11.66
N ARG A 228 -17.96 15.02 11.28
CA ARG A 228 -17.14 16.04 10.61
C ARG A 228 -16.15 15.46 9.62
N ILE A 229 -15.58 16.36 8.82
CA ILE A 229 -14.38 16.11 8.03
C ILE A 229 -13.17 16.68 8.77
N TRP A 230 -12.12 15.89 8.89
CA TRP A 230 -10.83 16.29 9.50
C TRP A 230 -9.72 16.24 8.45
N PHE A 231 -8.94 17.31 8.37
CA PHE A 231 -7.70 17.34 7.61
C PHE A 231 -6.54 17.03 8.57
N ALA A 232 -5.96 15.84 8.45
CA ALA A 232 -5.02 15.34 9.45
C ALA A 232 -3.76 16.20 9.58
N ASP A 233 -3.26 16.77 8.48
CA ASP A 233 -2.10 17.67 8.46
C ASP A 233 -2.37 19.02 9.17
N GLN A 234 -3.62 19.36 9.43
CA GLN A 234 -4.03 20.55 10.19
C GLN A 234 -4.32 20.24 11.66
N CYS A 235 -4.43 18.97 12.06
CA CYS A 235 -4.83 18.55 13.42
C CYS A 235 -3.71 18.53 14.47
N GLY A 236 -2.60 19.22 14.27
CA GLY A 236 -1.57 19.43 15.28
C GLY A 236 -0.69 18.22 15.62
N PHE A 237 -0.78 17.07 14.92
CA PHE A 237 0.07 15.88 15.16
C PHE A 237 1.57 16.23 15.07
N MET A 238 1.97 17.02 14.10
CA MET A 238 3.37 17.46 13.97
C MET A 238 3.85 18.29 15.13
N ARG A 239 2.94 19.00 15.85
CA ARG A 239 3.27 19.71 17.08
C ARG A 239 3.60 18.73 18.20
N ILE A 240 2.73 17.74 18.46
CA ILE A 240 3.01 16.72 19.50
C ILE A 240 4.25 15.89 19.17
N ARG A 241 4.52 15.65 17.89
CA ARG A 241 5.74 14.96 17.45
C ARG A 241 7.01 15.77 17.75
N ARG A 242 7.01 17.08 17.49
CA ARG A 242 8.13 17.97 17.86
C ARG A 242 8.36 18.01 19.37
N MET A 243 7.31 17.91 20.17
CA MET A 243 7.37 17.83 21.63
C MET A 243 7.73 16.44 22.15
N LYS A 244 8.02 15.47 21.26
CA LYS A 244 8.27 14.05 21.59
C LYS A 244 7.12 13.37 22.35
N GLU A 245 5.91 13.85 22.17
CA GLU A 245 4.67 13.30 22.75
C GLU A 245 3.93 12.35 21.76
N ALA A 246 4.35 12.35 20.50
CA ALA A 246 3.83 11.41 19.51
C ALA A 246 4.40 10.01 19.77
N PRO A 247 3.64 8.95 19.47
CA PRO A 247 4.13 7.59 19.62
C PRO A 247 5.34 7.34 18.70
N GLU A 248 6.36 6.65 19.22
CA GLU A 248 7.40 6.08 18.38
C GLU A 248 6.80 5.06 17.42
N CYS A 249 7.30 5.02 16.18
CA CYS A 249 6.73 4.15 15.16
C CYS A 249 7.82 3.29 14.51
N GLN A 250 7.51 2.01 14.33
CA GLN A 250 8.37 1.05 13.65
C GLN A 250 8.51 1.34 12.14
N LEU A 251 7.56 2.06 11.53
CA LEU A 251 7.64 2.43 10.13
C LEU A 251 8.58 3.62 9.96
N HIS A 252 9.72 3.37 9.34
CA HIS A 252 10.73 4.36 9.05
C HIS A 252 10.59 4.83 7.60
N GLY A 253 10.64 6.15 7.41
CA GLY A 253 10.53 6.76 6.09
C GLY A 253 9.84 8.12 6.19
N SER A 254 10.36 9.12 5.48
CA SER A 254 9.80 10.48 5.52
C SER A 254 8.32 10.53 5.13
N TYR A 255 7.91 9.67 4.19
CA TYR A 255 6.51 9.54 3.79
C TYR A 255 5.62 8.84 4.84
N GLN A 256 6.22 8.07 5.76
CA GLN A 256 5.47 7.40 6.82
C GLN A 256 4.98 8.38 7.89
N ASP A 257 5.61 9.53 8.03
CA ASP A 257 5.16 10.58 8.96
C ASP A 257 3.73 11.03 8.65
N LYS A 258 3.40 11.15 7.35
CA LYS A 258 2.05 11.51 6.90
C LYS A 258 1.05 10.37 7.13
N ASN A 259 1.46 9.12 6.90
CA ASN A 259 0.64 7.95 7.18
C ASN A 259 0.37 7.79 8.68
N GLN A 260 1.39 8.00 9.52
CA GLN A 260 1.27 8.01 10.99
C GLN A 260 0.30 9.08 11.47
N GLN A 261 0.42 10.29 10.93
CA GLN A 261 -0.47 11.42 11.23
C GLN A 261 -1.91 11.09 10.86
N THR A 262 -2.14 10.58 9.64
CA THR A 262 -3.47 10.19 9.16
C THR A 262 -4.09 9.10 10.04
N ALA A 263 -3.33 8.05 10.34
CA ALA A 263 -3.77 6.98 11.23
C ALA A 263 -4.07 7.50 12.65
N TYR A 264 -3.23 8.39 13.19
CA TYR A 264 -3.42 8.97 14.51
C TYR A 264 -4.73 9.77 14.59
N VAL A 265 -5.01 10.62 13.61
CA VAL A 265 -6.26 11.39 13.57
C VAL A 265 -7.47 10.46 13.43
N ALA A 266 -7.40 9.43 12.56
CA ALA A 266 -8.45 8.44 12.44
C ALA A 266 -8.72 7.69 13.77
N LEU A 267 -7.68 7.36 14.52
CA LEU A 267 -7.80 6.75 15.87
C LEU A 267 -8.41 7.71 16.89
N GLN A 268 -8.09 9.01 16.81
CA GLN A 268 -8.75 10.01 17.67
C GLN A 268 -10.24 10.16 17.32
N VAL A 269 -10.60 10.14 16.03
CA VAL A 269 -12.01 10.16 15.59
C VAL A 269 -12.74 8.89 16.06
N LEU A 270 -12.14 7.71 15.89
CA LEU A 270 -12.70 6.45 16.42
C LEU A 270 -12.96 6.53 17.92
N ARG A 271 -12.02 7.09 18.69
CA ARG A 271 -12.13 7.21 20.14
C ARG A 271 -13.16 8.25 20.57
N ASN A 272 -13.14 9.45 19.97
CA ASN A 272 -13.87 10.60 20.49
C ASN A 272 -15.26 10.77 19.85
N VAL A 273 -15.47 10.22 18.65
CA VAL A 273 -16.71 10.36 17.87
C VAL A 273 -17.46 9.03 17.75
N CYS A 274 -16.73 7.91 17.61
CA CYS A 274 -17.35 6.60 17.38
C CYS A 274 -17.40 5.70 18.64
N ASP A 275 -17.06 6.24 19.81
CA ASP A 275 -17.07 5.54 21.12
C ASP A 275 -16.23 4.26 21.14
N ILE A 276 -15.16 4.19 20.38
CA ILE A 276 -14.21 3.09 20.42
C ILE A 276 -13.24 3.34 21.58
N LYS A 277 -13.20 2.42 22.54
CA LYS A 277 -12.24 2.51 23.66
C LYS A 277 -10.83 2.36 23.13
N LEU A 278 -10.00 3.39 23.28
CA LEU A 278 -8.59 3.41 22.88
C LEU A 278 -7.76 4.15 23.93
N SER A 279 -6.78 3.46 24.50
CA SER A 279 -5.83 4.07 25.44
C SER A 279 -4.64 4.67 24.69
N LYS A 280 -3.92 5.59 25.34
CA LYS A 280 -2.66 6.13 24.80
C LYS A 280 -1.60 5.02 24.68
N GLU A 281 -1.58 4.11 25.63
CA GLU A 281 -0.68 2.96 25.67
C GLU A 281 -0.92 2.01 24.49
N ALA A 282 -2.20 1.78 24.11
CA ALA A 282 -2.53 0.99 22.93
C ALA A 282 -2.04 1.64 21.64
N ILE A 283 -2.18 2.96 21.50
CA ILE A 283 -1.65 3.70 20.36
C ILE A 283 -0.12 3.59 20.32
N SER A 284 0.58 3.85 21.42
CA SER A 284 2.03 3.75 21.49
C SER A 284 2.54 2.35 21.13
N LYS A 285 1.96 1.30 21.70
CA LYS A 285 2.35 -0.10 21.41
C LYS A 285 2.03 -0.49 19.98
N GLY A 286 0.84 -0.12 19.46
CA GLY A 286 0.44 -0.40 18.09
C GLY A 286 1.40 0.21 17.07
N TYR A 287 1.83 1.44 17.29
CA TYR A 287 2.81 2.12 16.42
C TYR A 287 4.19 1.50 16.53
N ALA A 288 4.68 1.28 17.75
CA ALA A 288 6.02 0.72 17.99
C ALA A 288 6.22 -0.69 17.44
N HIS A 289 5.14 -1.47 17.28
CA HIS A 289 5.20 -2.87 16.87
C HIS A 289 4.32 -3.21 15.66
N VAL A 290 3.97 -2.23 14.82
CA VAL A 290 3.01 -2.40 13.73
C VAL A 290 3.36 -3.54 12.78
N CYS A 291 4.62 -3.67 12.36
CA CYS A 291 5.04 -4.75 11.46
C CYS A 291 4.95 -6.12 12.11
N GLN A 292 5.31 -6.23 13.39
CA GLN A 292 5.24 -7.48 14.15
C GLN A 292 3.78 -7.91 14.41
N LEU A 293 2.92 -6.94 14.76
CA LEU A 293 1.51 -7.19 15.07
C LEU A 293 0.65 -7.51 13.84
N THR A 294 1.01 -6.99 12.68
CA THR A 294 0.15 -7.05 11.50
C THR A 294 0.80 -7.70 10.29
N GLY A 295 2.09 -8.03 10.36
CA GLY A 295 2.84 -8.63 9.26
C GLY A 295 3.05 -7.71 8.07
N LEU A 296 3.08 -6.38 8.27
CA LEU A 296 3.40 -5.42 7.21
C LEU A 296 4.86 -5.55 6.78
N ARG A 297 5.08 -5.74 5.47
CA ARG A 297 6.40 -5.88 4.85
C ARG A 297 6.61 -4.86 3.72
N GLY A 298 7.87 -4.67 3.32
CA GLY A 298 8.24 -3.91 2.12
C GLY A 298 7.96 -2.40 2.19
N ARG A 299 8.06 -1.79 3.36
CA ARG A 299 7.90 -0.35 3.58
C ARG A 299 9.13 0.21 4.27
N TRP A 300 10.16 0.57 3.48
CA TRP A 300 11.48 0.93 3.96
C TRP A 300 12.02 -0.12 4.94
N GLU A 301 11.86 -1.37 4.56
CA GLU A 301 12.19 -2.51 5.40
C GLU A 301 13.68 -2.84 5.30
N VAL A 302 14.36 -2.78 6.44
CA VAL A 302 15.75 -3.22 6.55
C VAL A 302 15.77 -4.73 6.69
N VAL A 303 16.23 -5.44 5.65
CA VAL A 303 16.29 -6.90 5.60
C VAL A 303 17.67 -7.46 5.94
N SER A 304 18.72 -6.64 5.83
CA SER A 304 20.08 -6.95 6.28
C SER A 304 20.76 -5.69 6.78
N LYS A 305 21.68 -5.85 7.73
CA LYS A 305 22.52 -4.75 8.23
C LYS A 305 23.89 -4.69 7.57
N GLU A 306 24.36 -5.79 7.02
CA GLU A 306 25.70 -5.95 6.42
C GLU A 306 25.63 -6.86 5.18
N PRO A 307 25.65 -6.28 3.96
CA PRO A 307 25.45 -4.86 3.63
C PRO A 307 24.08 -4.36 4.07
N LEU A 308 23.99 -3.06 4.37
CA LEU A 308 22.70 -2.43 4.69
C LEU A 308 21.75 -2.58 3.49
N THR A 309 20.78 -3.47 3.60
CA THR A 309 19.85 -3.80 2.52
C THR A 309 18.44 -3.38 2.88
N ILE A 310 17.83 -2.58 2.02
CA ILE A 310 16.51 -1.97 2.23
C ILE A 310 15.58 -2.35 1.10
N CYS A 311 14.37 -2.80 1.42
CA CYS A 311 13.29 -3.06 0.49
C CYS A 311 12.18 -2.02 0.62
N ASP A 312 11.74 -1.45 -0.51
CA ASP A 312 10.57 -0.55 -0.56
C ASP A 312 9.73 -0.75 -1.82
N THR A 313 8.43 -0.80 -1.66
CA THR A 313 7.46 -1.04 -2.73
C THR A 313 7.01 0.23 -3.47
N GLY A 314 7.65 1.38 -3.27
CA GLY A 314 7.43 2.59 -4.06
C GLY A 314 7.56 2.29 -5.57
N HIS A 315 6.55 2.69 -6.37
CA HIS A 315 6.47 2.29 -7.78
C HIS A 315 5.85 3.35 -8.71
N ASN A 316 5.41 4.47 -8.19
CA ASN A 316 4.93 5.63 -8.96
C ASN A 316 5.79 6.86 -8.67
N GLY A 317 5.70 7.89 -9.52
CA GLY A 317 6.54 9.08 -9.40
C GLY A 317 6.45 9.73 -8.02
N HIS A 318 5.23 9.87 -7.48
CA HIS A 318 5.00 10.46 -6.16
C HIS A 318 5.62 9.63 -5.01
N GLY A 319 5.47 8.32 -5.03
CA GLY A 319 6.08 7.45 -4.01
C GLY A 319 7.61 7.38 -4.12
N MET A 320 8.12 7.22 -5.35
CA MET A 320 9.56 7.13 -5.60
C MET A 320 10.32 8.40 -5.27
N GLN A 321 9.69 9.58 -5.36
CA GLN A 321 10.33 10.84 -4.95
C GLN A 321 10.78 10.77 -3.49
N TYR A 322 9.90 10.36 -2.56
CA TYR A 322 10.23 10.22 -1.14
C TYR A 322 11.29 9.13 -0.90
N VAL A 323 11.14 7.97 -1.57
CA VAL A 323 12.10 6.87 -1.45
C VAL A 323 13.50 7.31 -1.87
N VAL A 324 13.62 8.00 -3.01
CA VAL A 324 14.92 8.46 -3.53
C VAL A 324 15.53 9.55 -2.67
N GLU A 325 14.74 10.52 -2.20
CA GLU A 325 15.23 11.57 -1.29
C GLU A 325 15.78 10.97 0.01
N GLN A 326 15.05 10.02 0.58
CA GLN A 326 15.48 9.32 1.79
C GLN A 326 16.73 8.47 1.54
N LEU A 327 16.80 7.78 0.40
CA LEU A 327 17.95 6.97 0.02
C LEU A 327 19.21 7.83 -0.16
N LYS A 328 19.09 9.00 -0.78
CA LYS A 328 20.19 9.98 -0.89
C LYS A 328 20.67 10.46 0.47
N THR A 329 19.74 10.83 1.35
CA THR A 329 20.07 11.30 2.72
C THR A 329 20.74 10.19 3.51
N LEU A 330 20.20 8.97 3.46
CA LEU A 330 20.79 7.80 4.12
C LEU A 330 22.22 7.53 3.59
N PHE A 331 22.37 7.49 2.27
CA PHE A 331 23.67 7.18 1.65
C PHE A 331 24.72 8.26 1.93
N GLN A 332 24.32 9.53 1.96
CA GLN A 332 25.20 10.62 2.35
C GLN A 332 25.74 10.43 3.79
N SER A 333 24.84 10.20 4.76
CA SER A 333 25.23 9.97 6.16
C SER A 333 26.04 8.68 6.33
N HIS A 334 25.72 7.64 5.58
CA HIS A 334 26.45 6.38 5.56
C HIS A 334 27.87 6.54 4.99
N GLY A 335 28.04 7.35 3.94
CA GLY A 335 29.33 7.65 3.31
C GLY A 335 30.28 8.44 4.21
N GLU A 336 29.77 9.19 5.19
CA GLU A 336 30.61 9.84 6.21
C GLU A 336 31.34 8.80 7.08
N LEU A 337 30.70 7.65 7.34
CA LEU A 337 31.27 6.55 8.12
C LEU A 337 32.09 5.59 7.24
N TYR A 338 31.66 5.39 6.01
CA TYR A 338 32.22 4.44 5.05
C TYR A 338 32.53 5.12 3.70
N PRO A 339 33.66 5.83 3.56
CA PRO A 339 33.96 6.63 2.37
C PRO A 339 34.11 5.81 1.07
N GLN A 340 34.29 4.50 1.17
CA GLN A 340 34.39 3.60 0.01
C GLN A 340 33.08 2.88 -0.32
N ALA A 341 32.02 3.08 0.51
CA ALA A 341 30.72 2.47 0.31
C ALA A 341 30.12 2.87 -1.05
N ARG A 342 29.40 1.95 -1.66
CA ARG A 342 28.67 2.16 -2.91
C ARG A 342 27.18 1.99 -2.69
N LEU A 343 26.40 2.82 -3.39
CA LEU A 343 24.96 2.63 -3.49
C LEU A 343 24.66 1.67 -4.64
N ARG A 344 24.01 0.56 -4.33
CA ARG A 344 23.58 -0.46 -5.31
C ARG A 344 22.07 -0.52 -5.34
N ILE A 345 21.47 -0.45 -6.53
CA ILE A 345 20.02 -0.38 -6.70
C ILE A 345 19.56 -1.54 -7.58
N VAL A 346 18.80 -2.46 -7.01
CA VAL A 346 18.06 -3.50 -7.73
C VAL A 346 16.67 -2.94 -8.04
N LEU A 347 16.39 -2.69 -9.32
CA LEU A 347 15.16 -2.03 -9.75
C LEU A 347 14.45 -2.81 -10.87
N GLY A 348 13.16 -3.05 -10.69
CA GLY A 348 12.30 -3.54 -11.76
C GLY A 348 10.90 -2.95 -11.66
N MET A 349 10.31 -2.65 -12.79
CA MET A 349 9.04 -1.94 -12.91
C MET A 349 8.03 -2.72 -13.74
N VAL A 350 6.77 -2.33 -13.65
CA VAL A 350 5.71 -2.78 -14.57
C VAL A 350 5.52 -1.76 -15.70
N ALA A 351 5.13 -2.23 -16.89
CA ALA A 351 5.11 -1.45 -18.11
C ALA A 351 4.03 -0.34 -18.15
N ASP A 352 3.00 -0.46 -17.32
CA ASP A 352 1.87 0.48 -17.21
C ASP A 352 2.12 1.66 -16.24
N LYS A 353 3.34 1.81 -15.75
CA LYS A 353 3.74 2.95 -14.90
C LYS A 353 4.55 3.97 -15.70
N ASP A 354 4.58 5.20 -15.20
CA ASP A 354 5.39 6.27 -15.80
C ASP A 354 6.87 6.06 -15.47
N ILE A 355 7.52 5.27 -16.34
CA ILE A 355 8.90 4.85 -16.16
C ILE A 355 9.84 6.05 -16.28
N ASP A 356 9.57 6.99 -17.19
CA ASP A 356 10.45 8.13 -17.44
C ASP A 356 10.50 9.06 -16.22
N ILE A 357 9.38 9.28 -15.53
CA ILE A 357 9.36 10.03 -14.28
C ILE A 357 10.22 9.32 -13.23
N VAL A 358 10.01 8.01 -13.02
CA VAL A 358 10.76 7.25 -12.01
C VAL A 358 12.25 7.25 -12.32
N LEU A 359 12.65 6.93 -13.55
CA LEU A 359 14.06 6.94 -13.95
C LEU A 359 14.70 8.33 -13.76
N GLY A 360 13.91 9.41 -13.94
CA GLY A 360 14.37 10.78 -13.75
C GLY A 360 14.68 11.18 -12.31
N LEU A 361 14.15 10.48 -11.34
CA LEU A 361 14.39 10.71 -9.92
C LEU A 361 15.64 9.99 -9.40
N LEU A 362 16.06 8.92 -10.07
CA LEU A 362 17.10 8.01 -9.58
C LEU A 362 18.49 8.68 -9.49
N PRO A 363 19.30 8.40 -8.45
CA PRO A 363 20.65 8.93 -8.32
C PRO A 363 21.59 8.43 -9.42
N THR A 364 22.41 9.31 -9.99
CA THR A 364 23.32 8.99 -11.09
C THR A 364 24.57 8.24 -10.66
N GLU A 365 24.93 8.33 -9.39
CA GLU A 365 26.16 7.78 -8.81
C GLU A 365 26.00 6.31 -8.38
N ALA A 366 24.77 5.76 -8.41
CA ALA A 366 24.49 4.38 -7.99
C ALA A 366 24.85 3.36 -9.07
N ILE A 367 25.10 2.13 -8.63
CA ILE A 367 25.26 0.96 -9.51
C ILE A 367 23.89 0.29 -9.65
N TYR A 368 23.42 0.17 -10.89
CA TYR A 368 22.08 -0.35 -11.18
C TYR A 368 22.09 -1.81 -11.64
N TYR A 369 21.21 -2.58 -11.04
CA TYR A 369 20.87 -3.96 -11.39
C TYR A 369 19.41 -3.97 -11.82
N PHE A 370 19.15 -3.57 -13.08
CA PHE A 370 17.80 -3.63 -13.62
C PHE A 370 17.33 -5.05 -13.76
N THR A 371 16.13 -5.36 -13.28
CA THR A 371 15.61 -6.72 -13.23
C THR A 371 14.17 -6.80 -13.71
N GLN A 372 13.72 -8.00 -14.00
CA GLN A 372 12.38 -8.30 -14.46
C GLN A 372 11.70 -9.26 -13.49
N PRO A 373 10.62 -8.84 -12.83
CA PRO A 373 9.81 -9.76 -11.99
C PRO A 373 9.00 -10.73 -12.84
N SER A 374 8.60 -11.86 -12.24
CA SER A 374 7.85 -12.95 -12.89
C SER A 374 6.36 -12.59 -13.08
N THR A 375 6.08 -11.47 -13.74
CA THR A 375 4.70 -11.06 -14.09
C THR A 375 4.60 -10.70 -15.57
N LEU A 376 3.45 -10.96 -16.18
CA LEU A 376 3.18 -10.57 -17.57
C LEU A 376 3.24 -9.05 -17.81
N ARG A 377 3.09 -8.27 -16.75
CA ARG A 377 3.16 -6.80 -16.78
C ARG A 377 4.59 -6.26 -16.67
N ALA A 378 5.57 -7.11 -16.44
CA ALA A 378 6.94 -6.68 -16.23
C ALA A 378 7.48 -5.88 -17.41
N MET A 379 8.13 -4.74 -17.11
CA MET A 379 8.96 -4.05 -18.09
C MET A 379 10.23 -4.87 -18.32
N PRO A 380 10.61 -5.19 -19.57
CA PRO A 380 11.85 -5.89 -19.84
C PRO A 380 13.06 -5.15 -19.24
N ALA A 381 13.90 -5.85 -18.50
CA ALA A 381 15.04 -5.27 -17.79
C ALA A 381 16.03 -4.57 -18.73
N GLU A 382 16.26 -5.14 -19.93
CA GLU A 382 17.10 -4.55 -20.98
C GLU A 382 16.54 -3.19 -21.43
N LYS A 383 15.20 -3.08 -21.55
CA LYS A 383 14.56 -1.83 -21.97
C LYS A 383 14.70 -0.76 -20.90
N LEU A 384 14.55 -1.10 -19.61
CA LEU A 384 14.81 -0.19 -18.49
C LEU A 384 16.27 0.30 -18.51
N CYS A 385 17.21 -0.62 -18.66
CA CYS A 385 18.64 -0.32 -18.74
C CYS A 385 18.94 0.62 -19.91
N CYS A 386 18.43 0.34 -21.11
CA CYS A 386 18.60 1.20 -22.29
C CYS A 386 17.98 2.59 -22.12
N GLN A 387 16.79 2.70 -21.51
CA GLN A 387 16.16 4.00 -21.25
C GLN A 387 16.99 4.84 -20.27
N TRP A 388 17.47 4.20 -19.20
CA TRP A 388 18.34 4.85 -18.22
C TRP A 388 19.65 5.33 -18.87
N GLN A 389 20.33 4.48 -19.66
CA GLN A 389 21.55 4.83 -20.38
C GLN A 389 21.35 6.00 -21.32
N LYS A 390 20.26 6.00 -22.11
CA LYS A 390 19.95 7.12 -23.03
C LYS A 390 19.76 8.44 -22.31
N ARG A 391 19.09 8.40 -21.15
CA ARG A 391 18.82 9.59 -20.34
C ARG A 391 20.09 10.23 -19.81
N TYR A 392 21.05 9.42 -19.41
CA TYR A 392 22.28 9.88 -18.74
C TYR A 392 23.52 9.80 -19.62
N ALA A 393 23.39 9.43 -20.90
CA ALA A 393 24.51 9.33 -21.84
C ALA A 393 25.36 10.62 -21.90
N CYS A 394 24.73 11.80 -21.90
CA CYS A 394 25.43 13.09 -21.93
C CYS A 394 26.19 13.39 -20.61
N SER A 395 25.73 12.87 -19.47
CA SER A 395 26.36 13.09 -18.16
C SER A 395 27.57 12.17 -17.95
N ILE A 396 27.53 10.98 -18.55
CA ILE A 396 28.58 9.96 -18.44
C ILE A 396 29.77 10.29 -19.36
N PHE A 397 29.53 10.94 -20.50
CA PHE A 397 30.61 11.33 -21.45
C PHE A 397 31.59 12.37 -20.89
N ASN A 398 31.20 13.13 -19.87
CA ASN A 398 32.09 14.14 -19.25
C ASN A 398 32.95 13.58 -18.09
N GLN A 399 32.79 12.33 -17.72
CA GLN A 399 33.62 11.66 -16.73
C GLN A 399 34.40 10.52 -17.39
N THR A 400 35.47 10.88 -18.11
CA THR A 400 36.48 9.94 -18.61
C THR A 400 37.23 9.33 -17.46
N THR A 401 36.71 8.21 -16.91
CA THR A 401 37.54 7.19 -16.25
C THR A 401 36.73 5.89 -16.07
N GLN A 402 37.14 4.85 -16.77
CA GLN A 402 37.12 3.42 -16.46
C GLN A 402 35.89 2.71 -15.83
N ASN A 403 34.67 3.27 -15.78
CA ASN A 403 33.50 2.57 -15.25
C ASN A 403 32.42 2.35 -16.31
N ASN A 404 32.67 1.43 -17.22
CA ASN A 404 31.74 1.02 -18.30
C ASN A 404 30.56 0.15 -17.82
N ALA A 405 30.16 0.18 -16.54
CA ALA A 405 29.08 -0.67 -16.06
C ALA A 405 28.34 -0.12 -14.83
N LEU A 406 27.88 1.15 -14.88
CA LEU A 406 26.97 1.66 -13.83
C LEU A 406 25.57 1.05 -13.91
N CYS A 407 25.22 0.34 -14.99
CA CYS A 407 23.97 -0.42 -15.07
C CYS A 407 24.12 -1.71 -15.87
N ARG A 408 23.43 -2.73 -15.40
CA ARG A 408 23.30 -4.05 -16.04
C ARG A 408 21.86 -4.50 -15.95
N SER A 409 21.43 -5.37 -16.88
CA SER A 409 20.10 -5.97 -16.91
C SER A 409 20.18 -7.47 -16.60
N PHE A 410 19.17 -7.99 -15.90
CA PHE A 410 19.05 -9.38 -15.48
C PHE A 410 17.64 -9.88 -15.76
N SER A 411 17.52 -11.09 -16.24
CA SER A 411 16.24 -11.69 -16.64
C SER A 411 15.33 -12.00 -15.46
N THR A 412 15.88 -12.11 -14.25
CA THR A 412 15.12 -12.42 -13.03
C THR A 412 15.65 -11.66 -11.82
N VAL A 413 14.77 -11.45 -10.84
CA VAL A 413 15.14 -10.86 -9.54
C VAL A 413 16.21 -11.71 -8.85
N LYS A 414 16.09 -13.04 -8.94
CA LYS A 414 17.07 -13.99 -8.35
C LYS A 414 18.47 -13.80 -8.91
N GLU A 415 18.62 -13.67 -10.24
CA GLU A 415 19.91 -13.41 -10.88
C GLU A 415 20.51 -12.09 -10.43
N ALA A 416 19.71 -11.00 -10.43
CA ALA A 416 20.17 -9.70 -9.97
C ALA A 416 20.67 -9.76 -8.53
N LEU A 417 19.90 -10.35 -7.61
CA LEU A 417 20.26 -10.48 -6.20
C LEU A 417 21.53 -11.34 -6.02
N SER A 418 21.67 -12.44 -6.76
CA SER A 418 22.85 -13.30 -6.68
C SER A 418 24.12 -12.55 -7.08
N VAL A 419 24.04 -11.64 -8.04
CA VAL A 419 25.17 -10.80 -8.45
C VAL A 419 25.45 -9.71 -7.42
N VAL A 420 24.42 -9.02 -6.93
CA VAL A 420 24.58 -8.01 -5.88
C VAL A 420 25.23 -8.59 -4.63
N GLN A 421 24.79 -9.76 -4.17
CA GLN A 421 25.35 -10.44 -3.00
C GLN A 421 26.85 -10.82 -3.14
N LYS A 422 27.30 -11.08 -4.38
CA LYS A 422 28.73 -11.39 -4.65
C LYS A 422 29.60 -10.13 -4.74
N GLU A 423 29.02 -9.01 -5.16
CA GLU A 423 29.77 -7.78 -5.45
C GLU A 423 29.71 -6.76 -4.32
N ALA A 424 28.66 -6.83 -3.49
CA ALA A 424 28.51 -5.91 -2.37
C ALA A 424 29.48 -6.23 -1.25
N THR A 425 30.09 -5.22 -0.71
CA THR A 425 30.88 -5.29 0.55
C THR A 425 29.93 -5.01 1.74
N ASN A 426 30.36 -5.35 2.95
CA ASN A 426 29.59 -5.07 4.16
C ASN A 426 29.31 -3.58 4.38
N GLU A 427 30.13 -2.71 3.79
CA GLU A 427 30.00 -1.25 3.88
C GLU A 427 29.00 -0.68 2.86
N ASP A 428 28.60 -1.43 1.84
CA ASP A 428 27.70 -0.95 0.79
C ASP A 428 26.27 -0.78 1.31
N VAL A 429 25.50 0.07 0.59
CA VAL A 429 24.05 0.20 0.76
C VAL A 429 23.37 -0.44 -0.46
N VAL A 430 22.48 -1.38 -0.22
CA VAL A 430 21.68 -2.05 -1.25
C VAL A 430 20.22 -1.63 -1.11
N PHE A 431 19.64 -1.11 -2.19
CA PHE A 431 18.22 -0.82 -2.28
C PHE A 431 17.54 -1.77 -3.27
N ILE A 432 16.38 -2.30 -2.90
CA ILE A 432 15.58 -3.21 -3.73
C ILE A 432 14.17 -2.63 -3.86
N GLY A 433 13.73 -2.32 -5.09
CA GLY A 433 12.43 -1.68 -5.26
C GLY A 433 11.94 -1.50 -6.68
N GLY A 434 11.05 -0.53 -6.87
CA GLY A 434 10.43 -0.17 -8.14
C GLY A 434 9.10 -0.88 -8.43
N SER A 435 8.78 -1.96 -7.73
CA SER A 435 7.47 -2.60 -7.78
C SER A 435 7.24 -3.56 -6.61
N ASN A 436 5.96 -3.80 -6.28
CA ASN A 436 5.58 -4.84 -5.30
C ASN A 436 6.10 -6.22 -5.70
N TYR A 437 6.19 -6.52 -7.00
CA TYR A 437 6.65 -7.84 -7.50
C TYR A 437 8.13 -8.07 -7.24
N VAL A 438 8.98 -7.07 -7.54
CA VAL A 438 10.42 -7.16 -7.28
C VAL A 438 10.68 -7.34 -5.78
N VAL A 439 10.00 -6.54 -4.95
CA VAL A 439 10.13 -6.64 -3.49
C VAL A 439 9.61 -7.98 -2.98
N GLY A 440 8.45 -8.45 -3.46
CA GLY A 440 7.88 -9.74 -3.07
C GLY A 440 8.81 -10.91 -3.42
N GLU A 441 9.33 -10.95 -4.66
CA GLU A 441 10.30 -11.99 -5.06
C GLU A 441 11.60 -11.90 -4.24
N ALA A 442 12.11 -10.69 -4.00
CA ALA A 442 13.30 -10.50 -3.19
C ALA A 442 13.11 -11.00 -1.74
N LEU A 443 11.98 -10.64 -1.11
CA LEU A 443 11.64 -11.08 0.25
C LEU A 443 11.42 -12.59 0.38
N SER A 444 11.11 -13.29 -0.73
CA SER A 444 11.00 -14.75 -0.77
C SER A 444 12.36 -15.45 -0.88
N LEU A 445 13.41 -14.71 -1.31
CA LEU A 445 14.75 -15.23 -1.57
C LEU A 445 15.76 -14.86 -0.48
N LEU A 446 15.47 -13.81 0.30
CA LEU A 446 16.27 -13.33 1.42
C LEU A 446 15.79 -13.94 2.74
#